data_d9d980d7f88b2950747b0ce90afa829e
#
_entry.id   d9d980d7f88b2950747b0ce90afa829e
#
_cell.length_a   1.000
_cell.length_b   1.000
_cell.length_c   1.000
_cell.angle_alpha   90.00
_cell.angle_beta   90.00
_cell.angle_gamma   90.00
#
_symmetry.space_group_name_H-M   'P 1'
#
loop_
_entity.id
_entity.type
_entity.pdbx_description
1 polymer ?
#
loop_
_entity_poly.entity_id
_entity_poly.type
_entity_poly.pdbx_seq_one_letter_code
_entity_poly.pdbx_strand_id
1 'polypeptide(L)'
;MCIVGGGTAGWMTAAYLSKKTDWNITLIQSQDIPIIGVGESTLPSMYDFIQECGLTEQDLFDNCDAVRKYTIKHKNWYGESWFHHFCFDEVEHGEQMRWMENYELPTKKWRHAYHIDANKFGIMLRDKVALPNGVKLETRTLETIDDLQADLIINCTGFNKLFPEKEYVKTRLKNNCAVVAPSYDKELKYYTETTAMSNGWMWNIYLQNRIGNGYVFSTEHQTVEDAKREFIETCPYTLELDKMRVIHWESKYCLTPYQDNILSIGLSAGFIEPLEAQAIWLIQYQIEMLVRLYGKKDVYNRQWVKVVKHIEDFLALHYEATSKDTSYWQNKVKKIEIKKKPFTIFDEYSFRCLANGYALPYTEQH
;
A
#
# COMPACT_ATOMS: atom_id res chain seq x y z
N MET A 1 -7.01 -1.22 25.87
CA MET A 1 -6.22 -0.75 24.71
C MET A 1 -6.87 0.48 24.13
N CYS A 2 -6.06 1.42 23.64
CA CYS A 2 -6.54 2.63 22.97
C CYS A 2 -5.91 2.75 21.58
N ILE A 3 -6.73 2.91 20.54
CA ILE A 3 -6.29 3.16 19.17
C ILE A 3 -6.55 4.64 18.86
N VAL A 4 -5.53 5.37 18.43
CA VAL A 4 -5.63 6.80 18.10
C VAL A 4 -5.48 6.98 16.59
N GLY A 5 -6.55 7.48 15.95
CA GLY A 5 -6.64 7.70 14.51
C GLY A 5 -7.71 6.84 13.82
N GLY A 6 -8.70 7.48 13.22
CA GLY A 6 -9.86 6.86 12.55
C GLY A 6 -9.69 6.65 11.04
N GLY A 7 -8.45 6.62 10.55
CA GLY A 7 -8.16 6.27 9.16
C GLY A 7 -8.15 4.76 8.91
N THR A 8 -7.75 4.35 7.70
CA THR A 8 -7.68 2.94 7.29
C THR A 8 -6.88 2.08 8.28
N ALA A 9 -5.72 2.54 8.74
CA ALA A 9 -4.89 1.80 9.69
C ALA A 9 -5.61 1.59 11.04
N GLY A 10 -6.30 2.61 11.56
CA GLY A 10 -7.04 2.51 12.82
C GLY A 10 -8.19 1.54 12.74
N TRP A 11 -9.02 1.63 11.69
CA TRP A 11 -10.18 0.75 11.54
C TRP A 11 -9.79 -0.70 11.16
N MET A 12 -8.72 -0.90 10.38
CA MET A 12 -8.16 -2.24 10.17
C MET A 12 -7.70 -2.85 11.49
N THR A 13 -6.99 -2.08 12.31
CA THR A 13 -6.51 -2.52 13.62
C THR A 13 -7.67 -2.86 14.55
N ALA A 14 -8.66 -1.98 14.67
CA ALA A 14 -9.81 -2.18 15.53
C ALA A 14 -10.65 -3.40 15.11
N ALA A 15 -10.95 -3.53 13.82
CA ALA A 15 -11.73 -4.64 13.29
C ALA A 15 -11.03 -5.98 13.52
N TYR A 16 -9.76 -6.11 13.13
CA TYR A 16 -9.03 -7.35 13.27
C TYR A 16 -8.86 -7.77 14.74
N LEU A 17 -8.43 -6.84 15.59
CA LEU A 17 -8.21 -7.13 17.01
C LEU A 17 -9.51 -7.48 17.75
N SER A 18 -10.63 -6.84 17.41
CA SER A 18 -11.93 -7.18 17.99
C SER A 18 -12.43 -8.59 17.64
N LYS A 19 -11.89 -9.21 16.57
CA LYS A 19 -12.19 -10.59 16.17
C LYS A 19 -11.20 -11.62 16.71
N LYS A 20 -9.96 -11.19 16.96
CA LYS A 20 -8.84 -12.10 17.29
C LYS A 20 -8.44 -12.07 18.75
N THR A 21 -8.98 -11.14 19.54
CA THR A 21 -8.61 -10.96 20.96
C THR A 21 -9.83 -10.62 21.80
N ASP A 22 -9.75 -10.87 23.11
CA ASP A 22 -10.74 -10.44 24.11
C ASP A 22 -10.42 -9.05 24.70
N TRP A 23 -9.66 -8.22 23.99
CA TRP A 23 -9.22 -6.94 24.51
C TRP A 23 -10.34 -5.90 24.50
N ASN A 24 -10.42 -5.11 25.56
CA ASN A 24 -11.27 -3.92 25.59
C ASN A 24 -10.65 -2.84 24.71
N ILE A 25 -11.26 -2.51 23.58
CA ILE A 25 -10.72 -1.62 22.57
C ILE A 25 -11.53 -0.33 22.55
N THR A 26 -10.85 0.81 22.69
CA THR A 26 -11.39 2.14 22.41
C THR A 26 -10.65 2.73 21.22
N LEU A 27 -11.37 3.22 20.22
CA LEU A 27 -10.80 3.97 19.12
C LEU A 27 -11.18 5.43 19.23
N ILE A 28 -10.18 6.32 19.18
CA ILE A 28 -10.36 7.77 19.19
C ILE A 28 -10.09 8.32 17.80
N GLN A 29 -11.07 9.00 17.23
CA GLN A 29 -10.93 9.69 15.94
C GLN A 29 -11.26 11.16 16.04
N SER A 30 -10.56 11.99 15.28
CA SER A 30 -10.91 13.41 15.10
C SER A 30 -11.90 13.56 13.94
N GLN A 31 -12.83 14.53 14.06
CA GLN A 31 -13.65 14.98 12.93
C GLN A 31 -12.95 16.08 12.11
N ASP A 32 -11.94 16.72 12.68
CA ASP A 32 -11.28 17.89 12.09
C ASP A 32 -10.13 17.51 11.16
N ILE A 33 -9.64 16.25 11.25
CA ILE A 33 -8.51 15.77 10.48
C ILE A 33 -9.00 14.93 9.30
N PRO A 34 -8.81 15.40 8.06
CA PRO A 34 -9.26 14.67 6.87
C PRO A 34 -8.48 13.38 6.68
N ILE A 35 -9.17 12.33 6.23
CA ILE A 35 -8.56 11.07 5.83
C ILE A 35 -7.98 11.22 4.41
N ILE A 36 -6.73 10.83 4.24
CA ILE A 36 -6.10 10.77 2.92
C ILE A 36 -6.60 9.53 2.21
N GLY A 37 -7.41 9.70 1.16
CA GLY A 37 -7.92 8.61 0.33
C GLY A 37 -7.82 8.99 -1.14
N VAL A 38 -7.19 8.15 -1.95
CA VAL A 38 -6.98 8.38 -3.39
C VAL A 38 -7.52 7.26 -4.26
N GLY A 39 -8.07 6.19 -3.66
CA GLY A 39 -8.26 4.89 -4.27
C GLY A 39 -6.99 4.07 -4.07
N GLU A 40 -7.14 2.93 -3.45
CA GLU A 40 -6.02 2.12 -3.02
C GLU A 40 -5.98 0.79 -3.76
N SER A 41 -4.79 0.34 -4.02
CA SER A 41 -4.52 -1.00 -4.52
C SER A 41 -4.04 -1.88 -3.38
N THR A 42 -4.49 -3.12 -3.34
CA THR A 42 -4.11 -4.09 -2.30
C THR A 42 -3.26 -5.22 -2.87
N LEU A 43 -2.89 -6.16 -2.01
CA LEU A 43 -2.19 -7.40 -2.35
C LEU A 43 -3.08 -8.62 -2.01
N PRO A 44 -2.78 -9.82 -2.54
CA PRO A 44 -3.67 -10.97 -2.41
C PRO A 44 -4.03 -11.39 -0.98
N SER A 45 -3.19 -11.10 0.00
CA SER A 45 -3.49 -11.35 1.42
C SER A 45 -4.69 -10.57 1.96
N MET A 46 -5.17 -9.56 1.23
CA MET A 46 -6.40 -8.85 1.60
C MET A 46 -7.61 -9.78 1.65
N TYR A 47 -7.64 -10.82 0.78
CA TYR A 47 -8.70 -11.81 0.83
C TYR A 47 -8.75 -12.52 2.19
N ASP A 48 -7.59 -12.97 2.69
CA ASP A 48 -7.50 -13.64 4.00
C ASP A 48 -7.86 -12.67 5.14
N PHE A 49 -7.39 -11.44 5.08
CA PHE A 49 -7.69 -10.42 6.08
C PHE A 49 -9.20 -10.17 6.23
N ILE A 50 -9.94 -10.00 5.14
CA ILE A 50 -11.40 -9.78 5.22
C ILE A 50 -12.13 -11.01 5.76
N GLN A 51 -11.69 -12.23 5.36
CA GLN A 51 -12.25 -13.48 5.91
C GLN A 51 -12.02 -13.59 7.42
N GLU A 52 -10.82 -13.23 7.89
CA GLU A 52 -10.48 -13.21 9.30
C GLU A 52 -11.25 -12.15 10.10
N CYS A 53 -11.67 -11.09 9.46
CA CYS A 53 -12.61 -10.10 10.01
C CYS A 53 -14.07 -10.54 9.94
N GLY A 54 -14.38 -11.71 9.35
CA GLY A 54 -15.74 -12.23 9.18
C GLY A 54 -16.52 -11.56 8.05
N LEU A 55 -15.82 -10.96 7.09
CA LEU A 55 -16.37 -10.34 5.88
C LEU A 55 -16.19 -11.25 4.67
N THR A 56 -16.96 -10.99 3.64
CA THR A 56 -16.89 -11.67 2.34
C THR A 56 -16.35 -10.73 1.27
N GLU A 57 -15.94 -11.29 0.15
CA GLU A 57 -15.57 -10.48 -1.03
C GLU A 57 -16.75 -9.61 -1.51
N GLN A 58 -18.00 -10.11 -1.39
CA GLN A 58 -19.19 -9.36 -1.75
C GLN A 58 -19.34 -8.08 -0.91
N ASP A 59 -18.93 -8.14 0.37
CA ASP A 59 -18.93 -6.93 1.21
C ASP A 59 -18.01 -5.83 0.65
N LEU A 60 -16.86 -6.19 0.06
CA LEU A 60 -16.00 -5.21 -0.60
C LEU A 60 -16.66 -4.61 -1.84
N PHE A 61 -17.30 -5.43 -2.65
CA PHE A 61 -17.96 -4.95 -3.88
C PHE A 61 -19.13 -4.02 -3.56
N ASP A 62 -19.92 -4.34 -2.55
CA ASP A 62 -21.11 -3.58 -2.18
C ASP A 62 -20.78 -2.29 -1.42
N ASN A 63 -19.65 -2.23 -0.70
CA ASN A 63 -19.40 -1.12 0.23
C ASN A 63 -18.13 -0.31 -0.08
N CYS A 64 -17.21 -0.80 -0.93
CA CYS A 64 -15.90 -0.16 -1.12
C CYS A 64 -15.58 0.17 -2.58
N ASP A 65 -16.57 0.16 -3.48
CA ASP A 65 -16.39 0.30 -4.93
C ASP A 65 -15.30 -0.65 -5.48
N ALA A 66 -15.18 -1.81 -4.88
CA ALA A 66 -14.06 -2.70 -5.11
C ALA A 66 -14.08 -3.34 -6.50
N VAL A 67 -12.90 -3.57 -7.04
CA VAL A 67 -12.66 -4.30 -8.30
C VAL A 67 -11.55 -5.31 -8.06
N ARG A 68 -11.68 -6.52 -8.59
CA ARG A 68 -10.60 -7.51 -8.55
C ARG A 68 -9.39 -7.04 -9.33
N LYS A 69 -8.21 -7.34 -8.81
CA LYS A 69 -6.92 -7.02 -9.41
C LYS A 69 -6.07 -8.28 -9.47
N TYR A 70 -5.61 -8.67 -10.65
CA TYR A 70 -4.84 -9.90 -10.86
C TYR A 70 -3.34 -9.66 -11.08
N THR A 71 -2.94 -8.42 -11.40
CA THR A 71 -1.56 -8.09 -11.71
C THR A 71 -1.29 -6.59 -11.60
N ILE A 72 -0.05 -6.22 -11.76
CA ILE A 72 0.40 -4.84 -12.00
C ILE A 72 1.05 -4.78 -13.37
N LYS A 73 0.59 -3.87 -14.23
CA LYS A 73 1.16 -3.59 -15.54
C LYS A 73 2.15 -2.42 -15.43
N HIS A 74 3.39 -2.65 -15.79
CA HIS A 74 4.45 -1.65 -15.85
C HIS A 74 4.68 -1.22 -17.29
N LYS A 75 4.31 0.02 -17.64
CA LYS A 75 4.39 0.59 -18.98
C LYS A 75 5.54 1.58 -19.08
N ASN A 76 6.35 1.50 -20.11
CA ASN A 76 7.50 2.37 -20.38
C ASN A 76 8.62 2.32 -19.31
N TRP A 77 8.64 1.32 -18.42
CA TRP A 77 9.74 1.11 -17.48
C TRP A 77 10.92 0.41 -18.18
N TYR A 78 10.60 -0.60 -18.97
CA TYR A 78 11.53 -1.32 -19.84
C TYR A 78 10.76 -1.86 -21.04
N GLY A 79 11.18 -1.53 -22.27
CA GLY A 79 10.38 -1.84 -23.45
C GLY A 79 9.01 -1.16 -23.39
N GLU A 80 8.01 -1.74 -24.04
CA GLU A 80 6.65 -1.21 -24.09
C GLU A 80 5.91 -1.44 -22.77
N SER A 81 5.84 -2.68 -22.30
CA SER A 81 5.23 -3.04 -21.02
C SER A 81 5.60 -4.45 -20.58
N TRP A 82 5.48 -4.69 -19.28
CA TRP A 82 5.57 -6.00 -18.66
C TRP A 82 4.61 -6.08 -17.46
N PHE A 83 4.43 -7.29 -16.90
CA PHE A 83 3.46 -7.54 -15.83
C PHE A 83 4.11 -8.21 -14.63
N HIS A 84 3.73 -7.75 -13.43
CA HIS A 84 3.99 -8.43 -12.17
C HIS A 84 2.70 -9.14 -11.73
N HIS A 85 2.64 -10.45 -11.97
CA HIS A 85 1.45 -11.26 -11.70
C HIS A 85 1.40 -11.78 -10.25
N PHE A 86 0.19 -12.14 -9.81
CA PHE A 86 -0.03 -12.75 -8.50
C PHE A 86 -0.20 -14.28 -8.56
N CYS A 87 0.12 -14.89 -9.68
CA CYS A 87 0.10 -16.35 -9.85
C CYS A 87 1.34 -17.02 -9.23
N PHE A 88 1.29 -18.34 -9.10
CA PHE A 88 2.35 -19.11 -8.46
C PHE A 88 3.33 -19.74 -9.45
N ASP A 89 2.96 -19.88 -10.72
CA ASP A 89 3.79 -20.54 -11.74
C ASP A 89 3.61 -19.94 -13.15
N GLU A 90 4.48 -20.35 -14.06
CA GLU A 90 4.51 -19.84 -15.45
C GLU A 90 3.31 -20.30 -16.30
N VAL A 91 2.71 -21.45 -15.98
CA VAL A 91 1.54 -21.97 -16.70
C VAL A 91 0.31 -21.12 -16.36
N GLU A 92 0.10 -20.86 -15.07
CA GLU A 92 -0.95 -19.96 -14.60
C GLU A 92 -0.76 -18.55 -15.14
N HIS A 93 0.49 -18.06 -15.21
CA HIS A 93 0.86 -16.80 -15.83
C HIS A 93 0.39 -16.73 -17.29
N GLY A 94 0.72 -17.72 -18.12
CA GLY A 94 0.34 -17.75 -19.53
C GLY A 94 -1.18 -17.80 -19.73
N GLU A 95 -1.92 -18.47 -18.84
CA GLU A 95 -3.39 -18.50 -18.84
C GLU A 95 -3.96 -17.12 -18.46
N GLN A 96 -3.43 -16.46 -17.43
CA GLN A 96 -3.86 -15.12 -17.00
C GLN A 96 -3.63 -14.08 -18.11
N MET A 97 -2.48 -14.14 -18.79
CA MET A 97 -2.18 -13.21 -19.89
C MET A 97 -3.19 -13.33 -21.03
N ARG A 98 -3.41 -14.54 -21.52
CA ARG A 98 -4.40 -14.77 -22.60
C ARG A 98 -5.81 -14.30 -22.22
N TRP A 99 -6.17 -14.52 -20.98
CA TRP A 99 -7.47 -14.10 -20.48
C TRP A 99 -7.60 -12.58 -20.36
N MET A 100 -6.55 -11.88 -19.85
CA MET A 100 -6.55 -10.43 -19.75
C MET A 100 -6.56 -9.74 -21.12
N GLU A 101 -5.93 -10.35 -22.14
CA GLU A 101 -5.96 -9.87 -23.50
C GLU A 101 -7.37 -9.92 -24.13
N ASN A 102 -8.17 -10.90 -23.74
CA ASN A 102 -9.53 -11.10 -24.25
C ASN A 102 -10.61 -10.39 -23.40
N TYR A 103 -10.25 -9.75 -22.28
CA TYR A 103 -11.18 -9.09 -21.35
C TYR A 103 -12.31 -9.99 -20.81
N GLU A 104 -12.09 -11.30 -20.77
CA GLU A 104 -13.05 -12.25 -20.22
C GLU A 104 -12.88 -12.42 -18.71
N LEU A 105 -13.98 -12.55 -17.94
CA LEU A 105 -13.90 -12.84 -16.52
C LEU A 105 -13.40 -14.28 -16.30
N PRO A 106 -12.46 -14.52 -15.36
CA PRO A 106 -11.93 -15.86 -15.17
C PRO A 106 -13.00 -16.83 -14.70
N THR A 107 -13.02 -17.99 -15.32
CA THR A 107 -13.82 -19.13 -14.89
C THR A 107 -13.17 -19.88 -13.73
N LYS A 108 -11.89 -19.65 -13.47
CA LYS A 108 -11.10 -20.24 -12.37
C LYS A 108 -10.90 -19.20 -11.25
N LYS A 109 -10.80 -19.67 -10.01
CA LYS A 109 -10.39 -18.85 -8.86
C LYS A 109 -8.87 -18.62 -8.92
N TRP A 110 -8.44 -17.60 -9.65
CA TRP A 110 -7.04 -17.17 -9.59
C TRP A 110 -6.79 -16.32 -8.35
N ARG A 111 -5.56 -16.37 -7.87
CA ARG A 111 -5.10 -15.48 -6.81
C ARG A 111 -5.21 -14.04 -7.27
N HIS A 112 -5.92 -13.23 -6.53
CA HIS A 112 -6.16 -11.83 -6.86
C HIS A 112 -6.11 -10.96 -5.61
N ALA A 113 -5.95 -9.69 -5.84
CA ALA A 113 -6.08 -8.61 -4.89
C ALA A 113 -7.29 -7.75 -5.27
N TYR A 114 -7.38 -6.55 -4.72
CA TYR A 114 -8.46 -5.61 -4.98
C TYR A 114 -7.94 -4.20 -5.19
N HIS A 115 -8.64 -3.44 -6.02
CA HIS A 115 -8.71 -2.00 -5.92
C HIS A 115 -9.87 -1.67 -5.00
N ILE A 116 -9.71 -0.74 -4.07
CA ILE A 116 -10.74 -0.35 -3.12
C ILE A 116 -10.73 1.17 -2.88
N ASP A 117 -11.88 1.72 -2.51
CA ASP A 117 -11.93 3.02 -1.85
C ASP A 117 -11.55 2.84 -0.38
N ALA A 118 -10.37 3.30 0.01
CA ALA A 118 -9.85 3.10 1.36
C ALA A 118 -10.68 3.79 2.44
N ASN A 119 -11.32 4.92 2.13
CA ASN A 119 -12.21 5.59 3.08
C ASN A 119 -13.47 4.75 3.33
N LYS A 120 -14.10 4.27 2.27
CA LYS A 120 -15.25 3.37 2.36
C LYS A 120 -14.89 2.06 3.06
N PHE A 121 -13.69 1.53 2.81
CA PHE A 121 -13.19 0.35 3.48
C PHE A 121 -13.07 0.54 5.00
N GLY A 122 -12.51 1.67 5.45
CA GLY A 122 -12.47 2.02 6.88
C GLY A 122 -13.87 2.13 7.50
N ILE A 123 -14.83 2.76 6.80
CA ILE A 123 -16.23 2.87 7.25
C ILE A 123 -16.87 1.49 7.34
N MET A 124 -16.69 0.64 6.33
CA MET A 124 -17.23 -0.72 6.34
C MET A 124 -16.67 -1.55 7.51
N LEU A 125 -15.36 -1.49 7.77
CA LEU A 125 -14.74 -2.17 8.91
C LEU A 125 -15.28 -1.67 10.24
N ARG A 126 -15.50 -0.35 10.38
CA ARG A 126 -16.11 0.26 11.55
C ARG A 126 -17.49 -0.32 11.79
N ASP A 127 -18.37 -0.22 10.78
CA ASP A 127 -19.81 -0.43 10.95
C ASP A 127 -20.20 -1.92 10.94
N LYS A 128 -19.50 -2.75 10.14
CA LYS A 128 -19.82 -4.16 10.04
C LYS A 128 -19.00 -5.04 11.00
N VAL A 129 -17.86 -4.58 11.47
CA VAL A 129 -16.95 -5.42 12.29
C VAL A 129 -16.67 -4.81 13.64
N ALA A 130 -15.98 -3.66 13.69
CA ALA A 130 -15.43 -3.14 14.94
C ALA A 130 -16.51 -2.79 15.99
N LEU A 131 -17.47 -1.94 15.63
CA LEU A 131 -18.54 -1.53 16.55
C LEU A 131 -19.44 -2.71 16.96
N PRO A 132 -19.91 -3.60 16.06
CA PRO A 132 -20.68 -4.77 16.45
C PRO A 132 -19.93 -5.74 17.38
N ASN A 133 -18.59 -5.78 17.33
CA ASN A 133 -17.76 -6.58 18.24
C ASN A 133 -17.31 -5.81 19.51
N GLY A 134 -17.96 -4.69 19.84
CA GLY A 134 -17.80 -4.02 21.12
C GLY A 134 -16.66 -2.99 21.19
N VAL A 135 -16.06 -2.62 20.06
CA VAL A 135 -15.11 -1.48 20.02
C VAL A 135 -15.84 -0.20 20.38
N LYS A 136 -15.32 0.53 21.36
CA LYS A 136 -15.85 1.84 21.77
C LYS A 136 -15.29 2.93 20.87
N LEU A 137 -16.14 3.77 20.31
CA LEU A 137 -15.73 4.91 19.51
C LEU A 137 -15.84 6.19 20.34
N GLU A 138 -14.74 6.92 20.43
CA GLU A 138 -14.68 8.29 20.94
C GLU A 138 -14.37 9.24 19.78
N THR A 139 -15.23 10.26 19.61
CA THR A 139 -15.03 11.28 18.59
C THR A 139 -14.56 12.56 19.25
N ARG A 140 -13.27 12.79 19.25
CA ARG A 140 -12.63 13.98 19.80
C ARG A 140 -11.24 14.17 19.21
N THR A 141 -10.78 15.41 19.13
CA THR A 141 -9.41 15.76 18.73
C THR A 141 -8.52 15.75 19.98
N LEU A 142 -7.41 15.01 19.91
CA LEU A 142 -6.40 14.96 20.97
C LEU A 142 -5.33 16.04 20.73
N GLU A 143 -4.97 16.80 21.75
CA GLU A 143 -3.84 17.72 21.73
C GLU A 143 -2.57 17.07 22.33
N THR A 144 -2.75 16.13 23.24
CA THR A 144 -1.69 15.34 23.88
C THR A 144 -2.14 13.89 24.08
N ILE A 145 -1.21 13.00 24.34
CA ILE A 145 -1.46 11.60 24.69
C ILE A 145 -1.36 11.34 26.20
N ASP A 146 -1.02 12.35 27.01
CA ASP A 146 -0.71 12.18 28.43
C ASP A 146 -1.92 11.71 29.25
N ASP A 147 -3.14 12.05 28.81
CA ASP A 147 -4.39 11.63 29.45
C ASP A 147 -4.87 10.23 29.03
N LEU A 148 -4.16 9.55 28.14
CA LEU A 148 -4.52 8.22 27.68
C LEU A 148 -4.09 7.14 28.67
N GLN A 149 -5.05 6.61 29.41
CA GLN A 149 -4.83 5.48 30.31
C GLN A 149 -5.15 4.16 29.59
N ALA A 150 -4.13 3.47 29.09
CA ALA A 150 -4.27 2.17 28.44
C ALA A 150 -2.98 1.35 28.57
N ASP A 151 -3.14 0.01 28.72
CA ASP A 151 -2.01 -0.93 28.74
C ASP A 151 -1.22 -0.92 27.43
N LEU A 152 -1.91 -0.64 26.31
CA LEU A 152 -1.33 -0.46 24.99
C LEU A 152 -2.04 0.67 24.26
N ILE A 153 -1.28 1.60 23.71
CA ILE A 153 -1.73 2.69 22.85
C ILE A 153 -1.23 2.39 21.42
N ILE A 154 -2.14 2.37 20.45
CA ILE A 154 -1.78 2.18 19.05
C ILE A 154 -1.91 3.51 18.33
N ASN A 155 -0.78 3.99 17.83
CA ASN A 155 -0.69 5.21 17.04
C ASN A 155 -1.00 4.91 15.56
N CYS A 156 -2.18 5.32 15.10
CA CYS A 156 -2.63 5.28 13.71
C CYS A 156 -2.89 6.69 13.14
N THR A 157 -2.21 7.72 13.66
CA THR A 157 -2.45 9.13 13.30
C THR A 157 -1.78 9.56 11.98
N GLY A 158 -1.17 8.62 11.27
CA GLY A 158 -0.49 8.91 10.01
C GLY A 158 0.77 9.75 10.22
N PHE A 159 0.88 10.86 9.50
CA PHE A 159 2.02 11.79 9.60
C PHE A 159 1.87 12.84 10.70
N ASN A 160 0.83 12.74 11.54
CA ASN A 160 0.60 13.68 12.62
C ASN A 160 1.67 13.52 13.73
N LYS A 161 2.10 14.65 14.31
CA LYS A 161 3.14 14.70 15.35
C LYS A 161 2.58 14.66 16.79
N LEU A 162 1.41 14.09 17.00
CA LEU A 162 0.79 13.97 18.32
C LEU A 162 1.62 13.11 19.30
N PHE A 163 2.30 12.11 18.78
CA PHE A 163 3.10 11.17 19.57
C PHE A 163 4.56 11.62 19.71
N PRO A 164 5.28 11.18 20.76
CA PRO A 164 6.69 11.46 20.93
C PRO A 164 7.49 11.10 19.68
N GLU A 165 8.49 11.93 19.39
CA GLU A 165 9.37 11.71 18.25
C GLU A 165 10.15 10.41 18.41
N LYS A 166 10.24 9.63 17.34
CA LYS A 166 10.97 8.37 17.27
C LYS A 166 12.12 8.47 16.28
N GLU A 167 13.05 7.55 16.37
CA GLU A 167 14.13 7.45 15.40
C GLU A 167 13.62 6.86 14.09
N TYR A 168 13.75 7.62 12.99
CA TYR A 168 13.40 7.20 11.64
C TYR A 168 14.65 7.10 10.77
N VAL A 169 14.66 6.08 9.91
CA VAL A 169 15.66 5.91 8.86
C VAL A 169 15.02 6.30 7.52
N LYS A 170 15.67 7.19 6.79
CA LYS A 170 15.29 7.53 5.40
C LYS A 170 15.64 6.36 4.49
N THR A 171 14.76 6.05 3.55
CA THR A 171 15.04 5.07 2.50
C THR A 171 15.93 5.67 1.42
N ARG A 172 16.47 4.83 0.54
CA ARG A 172 17.22 5.27 -0.64
C ARG A 172 16.34 5.66 -1.82
N LEU A 173 15.00 5.54 -1.68
CA LEU A 173 14.05 5.93 -2.72
C LEU A 173 13.91 7.45 -2.78
N LYS A 174 13.80 7.99 -3.98
CA LYS A 174 13.89 9.44 -4.22
C LYS A 174 12.56 10.17 -4.20
N ASN A 175 11.45 9.44 -4.37
CA ASN A 175 10.13 10.04 -4.48
C ASN A 175 9.63 10.58 -3.15
N ASN A 176 9.12 11.80 -3.17
CA ASN A 176 8.65 12.52 -2.00
C ASN A 176 7.38 13.35 -2.25
N CYS A 177 6.83 13.26 -3.46
CA CYS A 177 5.65 14.02 -3.84
C CYS A 177 4.78 13.24 -4.81
N ALA A 178 3.46 13.48 -4.76
CA ALA A 178 2.51 13.04 -5.78
C ALA A 178 1.50 14.14 -6.09
N VAL A 179 1.13 14.23 -7.37
CA VAL A 179 -0.07 14.94 -7.83
C VAL A 179 -1.14 13.89 -8.11
N VAL A 180 -2.33 14.05 -7.54
CA VAL A 180 -3.42 13.07 -7.66
C VAL A 180 -4.70 13.74 -8.11
N ALA A 181 -5.45 13.09 -8.99
CA ALA A 181 -6.78 13.51 -9.42
C ALA A 181 -7.63 12.32 -9.83
N PRO A 182 -8.92 12.26 -9.48
CA PRO A 182 -9.82 11.23 -9.99
C PRO A 182 -10.21 11.53 -11.44
N SER A 183 -10.66 10.47 -12.14
CA SER A 183 -11.37 10.53 -13.40
C SER A 183 -12.67 9.73 -13.29
N TYR A 184 -13.73 10.16 -13.97
CA TYR A 184 -15.01 9.45 -14.03
C TYR A 184 -15.26 8.81 -15.40
N ASP A 185 -14.20 8.61 -16.17
CA ASP A 185 -14.24 7.84 -17.40
C ASP A 185 -14.67 6.40 -17.10
N LYS A 186 -15.50 5.85 -18.00
CA LYS A 186 -16.05 4.50 -17.82
C LYS A 186 -15.12 3.47 -18.44
N GLU A 187 -14.04 3.17 -17.77
CA GLU A 187 -13.16 2.07 -18.12
C GLU A 187 -12.87 1.22 -16.88
N LEU A 188 -12.92 -0.10 -17.06
CA LEU A 188 -12.66 -1.07 -16.01
C LEU A 188 -11.52 -1.99 -16.44
N LYS A 189 -10.44 -2.02 -15.66
CA LYS A 189 -9.34 -2.96 -15.83
C LYS A 189 -9.09 -3.73 -14.55
N TYR A 190 -8.70 -4.98 -14.71
CA TYR A 190 -8.43 -5.88 -13.59
C TYR A 190 -6.95 -5.92 -13.19
N TYR A 191 -6.24 -4.83 -13.42
CA TYR A 191 -4.84 -4.62 -13.04
C TYR A 191 -4.60 -3.16 -12.67
N THR A 192 -3.60 -2.91 -11.82
CA THR A 192 -3.06 -1.55 -11.66
C THR A 192 -2.14 -1.27 -12.84
N GLU A 193 -2.30 -0.13 -13.50
CA GLU A 193 -1.32 0.33 -14.49
C GLU A 193 -0.35 1.32 -13.85
N THR A 194 0.95 1.13 -14.06
CA THR A 194 1.99 2.07 -13.70
C THR A 194 2.74 2.48 -14.96
N THR A 195 2.85 3.77 -15.22
CA THR A 195 3.54 4.30 -16.41
C THR A 195 4.76 5.10 -15.98
N ALA A 196 5.95 4.72 -16.46
CA ALA A 196 7.15 5.51 -16.20
C ALA A 196 7.10 6.84 -16.94
N MET A 197 7.32 7.93 -16.21
CA MET A 197 7.28 9.32 -16.64
C MET A 197 8.70 9.91 -16.72
N SER A 198 8.84 11.20 -16.95
CA SER A 198 10.14 11.85 -17.06
C SER A 198 10.97 11.76 -15.77
N ASN A 199 10.37 12.08 -14.61
CA ASN A 199 11.05 12.11 -13.31
C ASN A 199 10.24 11.41 -12.22
N GLY A 200 9.55 10.33 -12.57
CA GLY A 200 8.68 9.57 -11.70
C GLY A 200 7.82 8.57 -12.44
N TRP A 201 6.68 8.25 -11.90
CA TRP A 201 5.75 7.30 -12.51
C TRP A 201 4.30 7.62 -12.15
N MET A 202 3.38 7.34 -13.05
CA MET A 202 1.95 7.54 -12.89
C MET A 202 1.27 6.20 -12.60
N TRP A 203 0.27 6.20 -11.70
CA TRP A 203 -0.64 5.06 -11.52
C TRP A 203 -2.04 5.35 -12.02
N ASN A 204 -2.73 4.28 -12.45
CA ASN A 204 -4.16 4.26 -12.71
C ASN A 204 -4.78 3.07 -11.95
N ILE A 205 -5.74 3.35 -11.06
CA ILE A 205 -6.43 2.40 -10.19
C ILE A 205 -7.92 2.45 -10.51
N TYR A 206 -8.45 1.34 -10.98
CA TYR A 206 -9.82 1.24 -11.48
C TYR A 206 -10.77 0.81 -10.36
N LEU A 207 -11.71 1.69 -10.00
CA LEU A 207 -12.80 1.42 -9.06
C LEU A 207 -14.12 1.32 -9.83
N GLN A 208 -15.17 0.81 -9.18
CA GLN A 208 -16.48 0.69 -9.84
C GLN A 208 -17.06 2.04 -10.31
N ASN A 209 -16.74 3.13 -9.59
CA ASN A 209 -17.35 4.45 -9.81
C ASN A 209 -16.38 5.52 -10.33
N ARG A 210 -15.08 5.27 -10.34
CA ARG A 210 -14.05 6.21 -10.80
C ARG A 210 -12.72 5.51 -11.07
N ILE A 211 -11.81 6.23 -11.69
CA ILE A 211 -10.40 5.84 -11.80
C ILE A 211 -9.59 6.79 -10.89
N GLY A 212 -8.84 6.22 -9.96
CA GLY A 212 -7.84 6.95 -9.17
C GLY A 212 -6.56 7.09 -9.99
N ASN A 213 -6.09 8.33 -10.19
CA ASN A 213 -4.87 8.59 -10.94
C ASN A 213 -3.92 9.41 -10.10
N GLY A 214 -2.62 9.18 -10.25
CA GLY A 214 -1.63 10.01 -9.62
C GLY A 214 -0.25 9.84 -10.19
N TYR A 215 0.52 10.90 -10.15
CA TYR A 215 1.89 10.98 -10.60
C TYR A 215 2.81 11.16 -9.39
N VAL A 216 3.60 10.13 -9.10
CA VAL A 216 4.66 10.11 -8.07
C VAL A 216 5.96 10.60 -8.67
N PHE A 217 6.63 11.53 -8.02
CA PHE A 217 7.89 12.11 -8.52
C PHE A 217 8.81 12.58 -7.38
N SER A 218 10.03 12.95 -7.76
CA SER A 218 11.02 13.56 -6.87
C SER A 218 11.09 15.07 -7.08
N THR A 219 10.87 15.84 -6.02
CA THR A 219 11.01 17.32 -6.06
C THR A 219 12.46 17.79 -6.24
N GLU A 220 13.45 16.90 -6.15
CA GLU A 220 14.83 17.17 -6.50
C GLU A 220 15.05 17.24 -8.03
N HIS A 221 14.17 16.60 -8.80
CA HIS A 221 14.31 16.47 -10.25
C HIS A 221 13.25 17.23 -11.04
N GLN A 222 12.13 17.61 -10.41
CA GLN A 222 11.01 18.26 -11.09
C GLN A 222 10.23 19.14 -10.13
N THR A 223 9.73 20.27 -10.61
CA THR A 223 8.82 21.12 -9.83
C THR A 223 7.42 20.53 -9.80
N VAL A 224 6.62 20.91 -8.80
CA VAL A 224 5.21 20.50 -8.70
C VAL A 224 4.40 20.95 -9.93
N GLU A 225 4.68 22.15 -10.44
CA GLU A 225 3.94 22.70 -11.59
C GLU A 225 4.30 21.97 -12.90
N ASP A 226 5.56 21.59 -13.09
CA ASP A 226 5.96 20.76 -14.24
C ASP A 226 5.36 19.35 -14.14
N ALA A 227 5.33 18.77 -12.94
CA ALA A 227 4.69 17.49 -12.70
C ALA A 227 3.18 17.54 -12.98
N LYS A 228 2.46 18.58 -12.55
CA LYS A 228 1.05 18.76 -12.89
C LYS A 228 0.82 18.82 -14.39
N ARG A 229 1.65 19.60 -15.11
CA ARG A 229 1.54 19.72 -16.56
C ARG A 229 1.76 18.39 -17.25
N GLU A 230 2.87 17.70 -16.94
CA GLU A 230 3.17 16.38 -17.51
C GLU A 230 2.07 15.36 -17.19
N PHE A 231 1.53 15.38 -15.96
CA PHE A 231 0.43 14.50 -15.56
C PHE A 231 -0.84 14.73 -16.38
N ILE A 232 -1.24 15.99 -16.58
CA ILE A 232 -2.42 16.36 -17.39
C ILE A 232 -2.24 15.95 -18.85
N GLU A 233 -1.05 16.18 -19.41
CA GLU A 233 -0.74 15.89 -20.82
C GLU A 233 -0.62 14.39 -21.10
N THR A 234 -0.20 13.59 -20.12
CA THR A 234 0.13 12.17 -20.31
C THR A 234 -0.96 11.22 -19.83
N CYS A 235 -1.78 11.64 -18.86
CA CYS A 235 -2.84 10.80 -18.33
C CYS A 235 -3.85 10.47 -19.44
N PRO A 236 -4.16 9.18 -19.68
CA PRO A 236 -5.09 8.78 -20.75
C PRO A 236 -6.55 9.07 -20.40
N TYR A 237 -6.84 9.56 -19.22
CA TYR A 237 -8.17 9.81 -18.69
C TYR A 237 -8.42 11.30 -18.46
N THR A 238 -9.71 11.69 -18.51
CA THR A 238 -10.12 13.07 -18.21
C THR A 238 -10.05 13.36 -16.73
N LEU A 239 -9.03 14.11 -16.32
CA LEU A 239 -8.79 14.41 -14.90
C LEU A 239 -9.73 15.50 -14.39
N GLU A 240 -10.31 15.31 -13.21
CA GLU A 240 -11.05 16.33 -12.45
C GLU A 240 -10.10 17.31 -11.80
N LEU A 241 -9.78 18.40 -12.51
CA LEU A 241 -8.74 19.33 -12.08
C LEU A 241 -9.08 20.10 -10.80
N ASP A 242 -10.36 20.35 -10.54
CA ASP A 242 -10.87 20.96 -9.30
C ASP A 242 -10.66 20.08 -8.06
N LYS A 243 -10.50 18.77 -8.27
CA LYS A 243 -10.21 17.78 -7.23
C LYS A 243 -8.73 17.39 -7.18
N MET A 244 -7.89 18.04 -7.98
CA MET A 244 -6.45 17.77 -7.98
C MET A 244 -5.83 18.18 -6.64
N ARG A 245 -5.01 17.30 -6.08
CA ARG A 245 -4.31 17.52 -4.81
C ARG A 245 -2.84 17.20 -4.96
N VAL A 246 -2.02 17.86 -4.16
CA VAL A 246 -0.60 17.58 -4.02
C VAL A 246 -0.36 16.95 -2.66
N ILE A 247 0.35 15.83 -2.63
CA ILE A 247 0.65 15.07 -1.41
C ILE A 247 2.16 15.01 -1.28
N HIS A 248 2.68 15.47 -0.14
CA HIS A 248 4.10 15.39 0.19
C HIS A 248 4.32 14.34 1.27
N TRP A 249 5.45 13.64 1.19
CA TRP A 249 5.90 12.73 2.23
C TRP A 249 7.42 12.67 2.30
N GLU A 250 7.91 12.00 3.32
CA GLU A 250 9.29 11.59 3.43
C GLU A 250 9.32 10.05 3.44
N SER A 251 10.05 9.45 2.48
CA SER A 251 10.24 7.99 2.45
C SER A 251 11.13 7.57 3.61
N LYS A 252 10.51 7.08 4.70
CA LYS A 252 11.20 6.69 5.93
C LYS A 252 10.42 5.66 6.73
N TYR A 253 11.09 4.97 7.62
CA TYR A 253 10.48 4.05 8.58
C TYR A 253 11.11 4.16 9.96
N CYS A 254 10.29 3.93 10.98
CA CYS A 254 10.71 3.92 12.38
C CYS A 254 11.50 2.63 12.71
N LEU A 255 12.64 2.75 13.43
CA LEU A 255 13.40 1.58 13.86
C LEU A 255 12.71 0.80 14.99
N THR A 256 12.01 1.52 15.87
CA THR A 256 11.34 0.95 17.04
C THR A 256 9.88 1.37 17.10
N PRO A 257 9.03 0.89 16.12
CA PRO A 257 7.60 1.22 16.14
C PRO A 257 6.90 0.78 17.43
N TYR A 258 7.35 -0.30 18.09
CA TYR A 258 6.83 -0.76 19.36
C TYR A 258 7.80 -0.42 20.49
N GLN A 259 7.51 0.65 21.20
CA GLN A 259 8.31 1.14 22.32
C GLN A 259 7.39 1.47 23.51
N ASP A 260 7.83 1.14 24.73
CA ASP A 260 7.04 1.28 25.95
C ASP A 260 5.65 0.65 25.80
N ASN A 261 4.58 1.35 26.02
CA ASN A 261 3.22 0.91 25.76
C ASN A 261 2.63 1.53 24.48
N ILE A 262 3.47 2.01 23.55
CA ILE A 262 3.05 2.66 22.29
C ILE A 262 3.53 1.85 21.10
N LEU A 263 2.59 1.47 20.22
CA LEU A 263 2.86 0.86 18.94
C LEU A 263 2.37 1.75 17.79
N SER A 264 3.27 2.15 16.90
CA SER A 264 2.92 2.85 15.66
C SER A 264 2.56 1.85 14.55
N ILE A 265 1.42 2.07 13.87
CA ILE A 265 0.93 1.25 12.74
C ILE A 265 0.60 2.14 11.54
N GLY A 266 0.91 1.66 10.35
CA GLY A 266 0.69 2.36 9.09
C GLY A 266 1.67 3.52 8.91
N LEU A 267 1.20 4.67 8.38
CA LEU A 267 2.07 5.80 8.05
C LEU A 267 2.83 6.37 9.27
N SER A 268 2.31 6.18 10.48
CA SER A 268 3.01 6.57 11.71
C SER A 268 4.21 5.67 12.04
N ALA A 269 4.25 4.44 11.53
CA ALA A 269 5.41 3.56 11.64
C ALA A 269 6.40 3.78 10.50
N GLY A 270 5.91 4.20 9.33
CA GLY A 270 6.72 4.48 8.17
C GLY A 270 5.91 4.49 6.88
N PHE A 271 6.47 5.14 5.88
CA PHE A 271 5.97 5.11 4.52
C PHE A 271 7.16 5.03 3.56
N ILE A 272 7.13 4.08 2.66
CA ILE A 272 8.20 3.88 1.69
C ILE A 272 7.84 4.67 0.42
N GLU A 273 6.89 4.16 -0.35
CA GLU A 273 6.23 4.82 -1.49
C GLU A 273 5.06 3.97 -1.99
N PRO A 274 4.20 4.48 -2.91
CA PRO A 274 3.01 3.73 -3.36
C PRO A 274 3.29 2.55 -4.30
N LEU A 275 4.49 2.44 -4.89
CA LEU A 275 4.82 1.40 -5.87
C LEU A 275 4.58 0.00 -5.28
N GLU A 276 4.02 -0.91 -6.10
CA GLU A 276 3.72 -2.29 -5.73
C GLU A 276 2.64 -2.46 -4.64
N ALA A 277 1.90 -1.40 -4.31
CA ALA A 277 0.70 -1.46 -3.45
C ALA A 277 0.91 -2.06 -2.04
N GLN A 278 2.08 -1.92 -1.44
CA GLN A 278 2.48 -2.58 -0.19
C GLN A 278 1.95 -1.89 1.09
N ALA A 279 1.44 -0.64 1.01
CA ALA A 279 1.11 0.15 2.20
C ALA A 279 0.01 -0.48 3.09
N ILE A 280 -1.10 -0.93 2.49
CA ILE A 280 -2.19 -1.59 3.23
C ILE A 280 -1.73 -2.95 3.75
N TRP A 281 -0.92 -3.67 2.98
CA TRP A 281 -0.34 -4.93 3.44
C TRP A 281 0.57 -4.74 4.66
N LEU A 282 1.35 -3.66 4.70
CA LEU A 282 2.18 -3.34 5.88
C LEU A 282 1.33 -3.13 7.15
N ILE A 283 0.17 -2.49 7.01
CA ILE A 283 -0.79 -2.35 8.11
C ILE A 283 -1.26 -3.73 8.58
N GLN A 284 -1.73 -4.57 7.66
CA GLN A 284 -2.15 -5.95 7.95
C GLN A 284 -1.04 -6.74 8.66
N TYR A 285 0.17 -6.73 8.11
CA TYR A 285 1.32 -7.42 8.68
C TYR A 285 1.66 -6.96 10.10
N GLN A 286 1.60 -5.65 10.36
CA GLN A 286 1.86 -5.09 11.68
C GLN A 286 0.81 -5.54 12.71
N ILE A 287 -0.46 -5.59 12.32
CA ILE A 287 -1.56 -6.04 13.18
C ILE A 287 -1.41 -7.53 13.50
N GLU A 288 -1.15 -8.36 12.52
CA GLU A 288 -0.92 -9.79 12.69
C GLU A 288 0.31 -10.07 13.57
N MET A 289 1.40 -9.32 13.36
CA MET A 289 2.57 -9.38 14.23
C MET A 289 2.23 -9.00 15.67
N LEU A 290 1.39 -7.99 15.90
CA LEU A 290 1.00 -7.59 17.24
C LEU A 290 0.33 -8.76 17.98
N VAL A 291 -0.61 -9.45 17.34
CA VAL A 291 -1.29 -10.61 17.97
C VAL A 291 -0.30 -11.72 18.30
N ARG A 292 0.63 -12.04 17.37
CA ARG A 292 1.61 -13.13 17.58
C ARG A 292 2.73 -12.77 18.56
N LEU A 293 3.08 -11.51 18.65
CA LEU A 293 4.27 -11.03 19.36
C LEU A 293 3.93 -10.03 20.47
N TYR A 294 2.69 -10.05 20.98
CA TYR A 294 2.30 -9.16 22.07
C TYR A 294 3.29 -9.23 23.23
N GLY A 295 3.78 -8.07 23.69
CA GLY A 295 4.80 -7.95 24.72
C GLY A 295 6.25 -8.26 24.29
N LYS A 296 6.48 -8.85 23.11
CA LYS A 296 7.83 -9.18 22.60
C LYS A 296 8.36 -8.06 21.68
N LYS A 297 8.50 -6.86 22.22
CA LYS A 297 8.80 -5.61 21.49
C LYS A 297 10.04 -5.71 20.61
N ASP A 298 11.14 -6.25 21.14
CA ASP A 298 12.41 -6.36 20.39
C ASP A 298 12.30 -7.30 19.19
N VAL A 299 11.53 -8.39 19.33
CA VAL A 299 11.29 -9.33 18.23
C VAL A 299 10.42 -8.65 17.17
N TYR A 300 9.37 -7.95 17.59
CA TYR A 300 8.50 -7.18 16.72
C TYR A 300 9.31 -6.15 15.89
N ASN A 301 10.09 -5.33 16.57
CA ASN A 301 10.88 -4.27 15.93
C ASN A 301 11.91 -4.83 14.93
N ARG A 302 12.61 -5.92 15.30
CA ARG A 302 13.54 -6.58 14.36
C ARG A 302 12.84 -7.14 13.13
N GLN A 303 11.65 -7.76 13.28
CA GLN A 303 10.90 -8.28 12.15
C GLN A 303 10.37 -7.16 11.25
N TRP A 304 9.87 -6.09 11.85
CA TRP A 304 9.45 -4.89 11.12
C TRP A 304 10.57 -4.33 10.24
N VAL A 305 11.73 -4.03 10.82
CA VAL A 305 12.89 -3.47 10.08
C VAL A 305 13.32 -4.41 8.97
N LYS A 306 13.34 -5.74 9.21
CA LYS A 306 13.70 -6.73 8.19
C LYS A 306 12.74 -6.70 7.00
N VAL A 307 11.45 -6.61 7.24
CA VAL A 307 10.44 -6.59 6.19
C VAL A 307 10.48 -5.29 5.40
N VAL A 308 10.57 -4.14 6.08
CA VAL A 308 10.62 -2.83 5.41
C VAL A 308 11.87 -2.70 4.52
N LYS A 309 13.02 -3.16 4.98
CA LYS A 309 14.25 -3.21 4.16
C LYS A 309 14.11 -4.12 2.93
N HIS A 310 13.42 -5.25 3.08
CA HIS A 310 13.16 -6.14 1.94
C HIS A 310 12.26 -5.47 0.89
N ILE A 311 11.23 -4.75 1.35
CA ILE A 311 10.37 -3.95 0.46
C ILE A 311 11.17 -2.85 -0.23
N GLU A 312 11.96 -2.10 0.52
CA GLU A 312 12.83 -1.05 -0.04
C GLU A 312 13.77 -1.62 -1.11
N ASP A 313 14.41 -2.77 -0.85
CA ASP A 313 15.28 -3.45 -1.81
C ASP A 313 14.54 -3.82 -3.10
N PHE A 314 13.34 -4.38 -2.97
CA PHE A 314 12.52 -4.76 -4.13
C PHE A 314 12.08 -3.54 -4.94
N LEU A 315 11.59 -2.49 -4.27
CA LEU A 315 11.13 -1.27 -4.94
C LEU A 315 12.29 -0.55 -5.65
N ALA A 316 13.47 -0.48 -5.03
CA ALA A 316 14.63 0.16 -5.62
C ALA A 316 15.06 -0.50 -6.93
N LEU A 317 14.92 -1.83 -7.06
CA LEU A 317 15.23 -2.52 -8.30
C LEU A 317 14.42 -2.00 -9.50
N HIS A 318 13.19 -1.54 -9.32
CA HIS A 318 12.39 -0.94 -10.39
C HIS A 318 13.08 0.30 -10.98
N TYR A 319 13.69 1.13 -10.15
CA TYR A 319 14.38 2.35 -10.57
C TYR A 319 15.77 2.09 -11.12
N GLU A 320 16.44 1.06 -10.59
CA GLU A 320 17.81 0.71 -10.93
C GLU A 320 17.93 -0.22 -12.15
N ALA A 321 16.86 -0.99 -12.46
CA ALA A 321 16.81 -1.97 -13.55
C ALA A 321 16.20 -1.43 -14.85
N THR A 322 15.67 -0.22 -14.85
CA THR A 322 15.02 0.41 -16.02
C THR A 322 15.97 0.56 -17.22
N SER A 323 15.42 0.62 -18.44
CA SER A 323 16.17 1.00 -19.65
C SER A 323 16.43 2.51 -19.76
N LYS A 324 15.82 3.32 -18.90
CA LYS A 324 15.98 4.77 -18.88
C LYS A 324 17.30 5.16 -18.20
N ASP A 325 17.99 6.17 -18.74
CA ASP A 325 19.27 6.67 -18.24
C ASP A 325 19.21 8.20 -18.15
N THR A 326 18.67 8.70 -17.06
CA THR A 326 18.59 10.14 -16.76
C THR A 326 19.08 10.38 -15.32
N SER A 327 19.17 11.63 -14.90
CA SER A 327 19.51 11.98 -13.51
C SER A 327 18.55 11.39 -12.48
N TYR A 328 17.29 11.17 -12.85
CA TYR A 328 16.27 10.50 -12.03
C TYR A 328 16.32 8.98 -12.20
N TRP A 329 16.26 8.48 -13.44
CA TRP A 329 16.31 7.06 -13.77
C TRP A 329 17.77 6.60 -13.87
N GLN A 330 18.21 5.74 -12.94
CA GLN A 330 19.60 5.30 -12.89
C GLN A 330 19.70 3.81 -13.17
N ASN A 331 19.97 3.47 -14.43
CA ASN A 331 20.22 2.08 -14.83
C ASN A 331 21.56 1.56 -14.29
N LYS A 332 21.55 0.98 -13.10
CA LYS A 332 22.74 0.47 -12.40
C LYS A 332 22.78 -1.05 -12.30
N VAL A 333 21.62 -1.70 -12.29
CA VAL A 333 21.53 -3.15 -12.07
C VAL A 333 21.71 -3.88 -13.39
N LYS A 334 22.66 -4.81 -13.42
CA LYS A 334 22.94 -5.66 -14.58
C LYS A 334 22.54 -7.13 -14.38
N LYS A 335 22.22 -7.51 -13.13
CA LYS A 335 21.83 -8.86 -12.74
C LYS A 335 21.05 -8.81 -11.43
N ILE A 336 20.02 -9.65 -11.32
CA ILE A 336 19.24 -9.78 -10.10
C ILE A 336 19.63 -11.05 -9.36
N GLU A 337 19.90 -10.93 -8.05
CA GLU A 337 20.12 -12.06 -7.16
C GLU A 337 18.81 -12.39 -6.43
N ILE A 338 18.26 -13.55 -6.75
CA ILE A 338 17.05 -14.05 -6.09
C ILE A 338 17.48 -14.85 -4.85
N LYS A 339 17.13 -14.34 -3.68
CA LYS A 339 17.38 -15.01 -2.39
C LYS A 339 16.08 -15.59 -1.85
N LYS A 340 16.09 -16.88 -1.53
CA LYS A 340 14.99 -17.50 -0.79
C LYS A 340 14.88 -16.85 0.58
N LYS A 341 13.83 -16.03 0.77
CA LYS A 341 13.54 -15.43 2.07
C LYS A 341 12.16 -15.92 2.52
N PRO A 342 12.08 -16.70 3.58
CA PRO A 342 10.78 -17.08 4.13
C PRO A 342 10.05 -15.84 4.68
N PHE A 343 8.72 -15.79 4.51
CA PHE A 343 7.83 -14.77 5.08
C PHE A 343 8.07 -13.34 4.59
N THR A 344 8.15 -13.14 3.26
CA THR A 344 8.22 -11.82 2.66
C THR A 344 7.07 -11.61 1.68
N ILE A 345 6.64 -10.35 1.56
CA ILE A 345 5.58 -9.92 0.65
C ILE A 345 5.96 -10.15 -0.82
N PHE A 346 7.22 -9.92 -1.17
CA PHE A 346 7.80 -10.19 -2.48
C PHE A 346 8.65 -11.44 -2.38
N ASP A 347 8.12 -12.52 -2.90
CA ASP A 347 8.77 -13.83 -2.90
C ASP A 347 9.73 -14.00 -4.10
N GLU A 348 10.28 -15.19 -4.23
CA GLU A 348 11.14 -15.55 -5.35
C GLU A 348 10.47 -15.31 -6.71
N TYR A 349 9.17 -15.60 -6.81
CA TYR A 349 8.42 -15.40 -8.04
C TYR A 349 8.31 -13.92 -8.40
N SER A 350 8.06 -13.03 -7.45
CA SER A 350 8.05 -11.58 -7.66
C SER A 350 9.36 -11.07 -8.24
N PHE A 351 10.50 -11.55 -7.71
CA PHE A 351 11.83 -11.19 -8.25
C PHE A 351 12.07 -11.76 -9.65
N ARG A 352 11.56 -12.97 -9.98
CA ARG A 352 11.61 -13.51 -11.34
C ARG A 352 10.77 -12.69 -12.31
N CYS A 353 9.55 -12.30 -11.94
CA CYS A 353 8.70 -11.42 -12.75
C CYS A 353 9.44 -10.12 -13.06
N LEU A 354 10.10 -9.53 -12.07
CA LEU A 354 10.86 -8.30 -12.23
C LEU A 354 12.09 -8.53 -13.15
N ALA A 355 12.86 -9.59 -12.93
CA ALA A 355 14.01 -9.92 -13.77
C ALA A 355 13.60 -10.12 -15.24
N ASN A 356 12.55 -10.88 -15.49
CA ASN A 356 12.02 -11.13 -16.83
C ASN A 356 11.49 -9.84 -17.46
N GLY A 357 10.76 -9.03 -16.69
CA GLY A 357 10.20 -7.75 -17.12
C GLY A 357 11.28 -6.75 -17.58
N TYR A 358 12.44 -6.77 -16.93
CA TYR A 358 13.59 -5.92 -17.28
C TYR A 358 14.62 -6.61 -18.21
N ALA A 359 14.31 -7.82 -18.69
CA ALA A 359 15.23 -8.64 -19.49
C ALA A 359 16.63 -8.78 -18.86
N LEU A 360 16.68 -8.89 -17.52
CA LEU A 360 17.91 -9.04 -16.75
C LEU A 360 18.19 -10.51 -16.43
N PRO A 361 19.46 -10.97 -16.51
CA PRO A 361 19.84 -12.27 -15.99
C PRO A 361 19.64 -12.31 -14.46
N TYR A 362 19.26 -13.48 -13.95
CA TYR A 362 19.15 -13.70 -12.51
C TYR A 362 19.86 -15.00 -12.09
N THR A 363 20.22 -15.07 -10.82
CA THR A 363 20.74 -16.29 -10.18
C THR A 363 19.94 -16.58 -8.92
N GLU A 364 19.68 -17.86 -8.72
CA GLU A 364 19.03 -18.37 -7.52
C GLU A 364 20.11 -18.83 -6.53
N GLN A 365 20.03 -18.34 -5.28
CA GLN A 365 20.83 -18.90 -4.19
C GLN A 365 20.02 -20.02 -3.54
N HIS A 366 20.52 -21.24 -3.64
CA HIS A 366 19.94 -22.43 -3.00
C HIS A 366 20.06 -22.42 -1.49
#